data_436f6a2c0566424ca01ebb4aed31617f
#
_entry.id   436f6a2c0566424ca01ebb4aed31617f
#
_cell.length_a   1.000
_cell.length_b   1.000
_cell.length_c   1.000
_cell.angle_alpha   90.00
_cell.angle_beta   90.00
_cell.angle_gamma   90.00
#
_symmetry.space_group_name_H-M   'P 1'
#
loop_
_entity.id
_entity.type
_entity.pdbx_description
1 polymer ?
#
loop_
_entity_poly.entity_id
_entity_poly.type
_entity_poly.pdbx_seq_one_letter_code
_entity_poly.pdbx_strand_id
1 'polypeptide(L)'
;MRVAQIAPPWIPVPPVTYGGTELMVATLIQGLLDRGLEVCLFSAGDSGLAVPQYGHFPKSFWPPDKFSENLHLSHAFAHLRQQPPQVIHSHLETAAGLWTLVPAAPLVITIHTPLFPMKRDYLLNFARVHLVTASAFQSRQLAGHPRLHLIPHGVNLADYPFLAAKEDFLLFLGRIYPDKGLHTAIRLARAAGTQLLIAGPVFAPDQPYFDQEIRPQLDGDRIVYLGPANHTRKVALMQRARALVLPLEVDETFGLAMIEAMACGTPVLAYARGAVPEVVIQGETGFAVHTYEQLRAALPLLAGLAPHRCREHVRLNFSRDRMVTAYLKLYAEMCR
;
A
#
# COMPACT_ATOMS: atom_id res chain seq x y z
N MET A 1 -13.67 22.98 0.28
CA MET A 1 -12.20 23.02 0.24
C MET A 1 -11.75 22.25 -1.00
N ARG A 2 -10.85 22.86 -1.78
CA ARG A 2 -10.30 22.25 -3.00
C ARG A 2 -8.90 21.67 -2.71
N VAL A 3 -8.70 20.38 -2.98
CA VAL A 3 -7.46 19.63 -2.76
C VAL A 3 -6.96 19.10 -4.09
N ALA A 4 -5.68 19.33 -4.39
CA ALA A 4 -5.00 18.71 -5.53
C ALA A 4 -4.25 17.46 -5.05
N GLN A 5 -4.55 16.32 -5.61
CA GLN A 5 -3.84 15.06 -5.38
C GLN A 5 -2.84 14.82 -6.52
N ILE A 6 -1.57 14.58 -6.20
CA ILE A 6 -0.54 14.26 -7.19
C ILE A 6 -0.10 12.82 -6.98
N ALA A 7 -0.60 11.92 -7.80
CA ALA A 7 -0.25 10.50 -7.79
C ALA A 7 0.97 10.21 -8.69
N PRO A 8 1.69 9.11 -8.47
CA PRO A 8 2.70 8.65 -9.41
C PRO A 8 2.07 8.36 -10.79
N PRO A 9 2.78 8.64 -11.91
CA PRO A 9 2.25 8.37 -13.25
C PRO A 9 2.52 6.94 -13.74
N TRP A 10 2.96 6.03 -12.85
CA TRP A 10 3.43 4.69 -13.22
C TRP A 10 2.31 3.66 -13.37
N ILE A 11 1.21 3.84 -12.64
CA ILE A 11 0.08 2.93 -12.56
C ILE A 11 -1.20 3.79 -12.57
N PRO A 12 -2.30 3.35 -13.22
CA PRO A 12 -3.55 4.11 -13.22
C PRO A 12 -4.15 4.23 -11.81
N VAL A 13 -4.90 5.29 -11.57
CA VAL A 13 -5.66 5.49 -10.32
C VAL A 13 -7.16 5.37 -10.62
N PRO A 14 -7.88 4.36 -10.09
CA PRO A 14 -7.39 3.22 -9.30
C PRO A 14 -6.60 2.20 -10.14
N PRO A 15 -5.77 1.37 -9.51
CA PRO A 15 -5.00 0.35 -10.22
C PRO A 15 -5.89 -0.78 -10.73
N VAL A 16 -5.58 -1.31 -11.92
CA VAL A 16 -6.34 -2.44 -12.50
C VAL A 16 -6.04 -3.76 -11.77
N THR A 17 -4.78 -3.99 -11.42
CA THR A 17 -4.34 -5.24 -10.74
C THR A 17 -3.44 -4.96 -9.54
N TYR A 18 -2.30 -4.34 -9.74
CA TYR A 18 -1.27 -4.04 -8.74
C TYR A 18 -1.05 -2.53 -8.65
N GLY A 19 -0.85 -2.01 -7.43
CA GLY A 19 -0.59 -0.60 -7.17
C GLY A 19 -1.12 -0.20 -5.80
N GLY A 20 -0.30 -0.38 -4.75
CA GLY A 20 -0.70 -0.07 -3.37
C GLY A 20 -0.89 1.43 -3.16
N THR A 21 0.03 2.24 -3.69
CA THR A 21 -0.04 3.71 -3.62
C THR A 21 -1.29 4.22 -4.34
N GLU A 22 -1.52 3.76 -5.55
CA GLU A 22 -2.63 4.20 -6.40
C GLU A 22 -3.99 3.77 -5.81
N LEU A 23 -4.04 2.59 -5.18
CA LEU A 23 -5.24 2.13 -4.46
C LEU A 23 -5.53 3.03 -3.25
N MET A 24 -4.50 3.39 -2.48
CA MET A 24 -4.64 4.29 -1.33
C MET A 24 -5.09 5.69 -1.79
N VAL A 25 -4.49 6.22 -2.86
CA VAL A 25 -4.88 7.51 -3.46
C VAL A 25 -6.34 7.49 -3.89
N ALA A 26 -6.77 6.46 -4.61
CA ALA A 26 -8.17 6.30 -5.03
C ALA A 26 -9.12 6.23 -3.83
N THR A 27 -8.74 5.46 -2.80
CA THR A 27 -9.53 5.31 -1.56
C THR A 27 -9.64 6.64 -0.81
N LEU A 28 -8.55 7.42 -0.74
CA LEU A 28 -8.54 8.73 -0.12
C LEU A 28 -9.42 9.72 -0.90
N ILE A 29 -9.24 9.81 -2.22
CA ILE A 29 -10.00 10.72 -3.08
C ILE A 29 -11.50 10.44 -2.93
N GLN A 30 -11.94 9.18 -3.04
CA GLN A 30 -13.34 8.83 -2.87
C GLN A 30 -13.88 9.26 -1.49
N GLY A 31 -13.12 9.02 -0.43
CA GLY A 31 -13.52 9.43 0.91
C GLY A 31 -13.55 10.94 1.11
N LEU A 32 -12.74 11.72 0.40
CA LEU A 32 -12.79 13.18 0.41
C LEU A 32 -14.03 13.70 -0.34
N LEU A 33 -14.36 13.09 -1.49
CA LEU A 33 -15.59 13.39 -2.26
C LEU A 33 -16.84 13.11 -1.44
N ASP A 34 -16.90 11.97 -0.74
CA ASP A 34 -18.01 11.59 0.14
C ASP A 34 -18.22 12.62 1.29
N ARG A 35 -17.20 13.44 1.61
CA ARG A 35 -17.24 14.52 2.60
C ARG A 35 -17.43 15.91 1.99
N GLY A 36 -17.76 15.98 0.68
CA GLY A 36 -18.07 17.21 -0.03
C GLY A 36 -16.87 18.09 -0.39
N LEU A 37 -15.67 17.55 -0.46
CA LEU A 37 -14.51 18.29 -0.93
C LEU A 37 -14.46 18.29 -2.45
N GLU A 38 -13.92 19.36 -3.01
CA GLU A 38 -13.51 19.41 -4.41
C GLU A 38 -12.10 18.82 -4.55
N VAL A 39 -11.95 17.80 -5.39
CA VAL A 39 -10.67 17.14 -5.61
C VAL A 39 -10.33 17.16 -7.09
N CYS A 40 -9.08 17.47 -7.42
CA CYS A 40 -8.51 17.22 -8.74
C CYS A 40 -7.32 16.26 -8.60
N LEU A 41 -7.07 15.49 -9.66
CA LEU A 41 -6.03 14.46 -9.69
C LEU A 41 -5.02 14.76 -10.79
N PHE A 42 -3.74 14.77 -10.42
CA PHE A 42 -2.61 14.71 -11.34
C PHE A 42 -2.10 13.28 -11.38
N SER A 43 -2.21 12.63 -12.54
CA SER A 43 -1.84 11.23 -12.76
C SER A 43 -1.60 10.94 -14.24
N ALA A 44 -1.37 9.69 -14.63
CA ALA A 44 -1.43 9.31 -16.04
C ALA A 44 -2.88 9.37 -16.58
N GLY A 45 -3.02 9.63 -17.87
CA GLY A 45 -4.32 9.89 -18.52
C GLY A 45 -5.24 8.68 -18.66
N ASP A 46 -4.75 7.47 -18.37
CA ASP A 46 -5.53 6.24 -18.28
C ASP A 46 -6.11 5.96 -16.88
N SER A 47 -6.01 6.90 -15.96
CA SER A 47 -6.67 6.85 -14.65
C SER A 47 -8.18 7.06 -14.79
N GLY A 48 -8.98 6.39 -13.95
CA GLY A 48 -10.44 6.26 -14.13
C GLY A 48 -11.30 6.80 -13.00
N LEU A 49 -10.86 7.82 -12.24
CA LEU A 49 -11.69 8.45 -11.19
C LEU A 49 -12.58 9.56 -11.77
N ALA A 50 -13.79 9.72 -11.21
CA ALA A 50 -14.75 10.76 -11.62
C ALA A 50 -14.42 12.12 -10.96
N VAL A 51 -13.21 12.63 -11.22
CA VAL A 51 -12.74 13.96 -10.79
C VAL A 51 -12.03 14.64 -11.96
N PRO A 52 -11.85 15.98 -11.96
CA PRO A 52 -10.98 16.65 -12.92
C PRO A 52 -9.58 16.03 -12.87
N GLN A 53 -9.10 15.55 -14.02
CA GLN A 53 -7.81 14.88 -14.14
C GLN A 53 -6.88 15.66 -15.07
N TYR A 54 -5.62 15.74 -14.66
CA TYR A 54 -4.56 16.39 -15.39
C TYR A 54 -3.34 15.47 -15.41
N GLY A 55 -2.72 15.30 -16.56
CA GLY A 55 -1.55 14.45 -16.67
C GLY A 55 -0.68 14.86 -17.85
N HIS A 56 0.63 14.78 -17.70
CA HIS A 56 1.56 14.95 -18.80
C HIS A 56 1.59 13.72 -19.71
N PHE A 57 1.51 12.52 -19.11
CA PHE A 57 1.55 11.24 -19.82
C PHE A 57 0.15 10.75 -20.16
N PRO A 58 -0.14 10.41 -21.43
CA PRO A 58 -1.46 9.91 -21.82
C PRO A 58 -1.79 8.52 -21.28
N LYS A 59 -0.74 7.74 -20.91
CA LYS A 59 -0.87 6.41 -20.30
C LYS A 59 0.20 6.21 -19.23
N SER A 60 -0.14 5.41 -18.23
CA SER A 60 0.80 4.91 -17.24
C SER A 60 1.88 4.01 -17.88
N PHE A 61 3.05 3.95 -17.29
CA PHE A 61 4.19 3.21 -17.82
C PHE A 61 5.12 2.71 -16.72
N TRP A 62 5.78 1.60 -16.99
CA TRP A 62 6.73 0.98 -16.07
C TRP A 62 8.03 0.62 -16.82
N PRO A 63 9.21 0.73 -16.26
CA PRO A 63 9.51 1.06 -14.85
C PRO A 63 9.49 2.57 -14.54
N PRO A 64 9.41 2.94 -13.24
CA PRO A 64 9.58 4.31 -12.79
C PRO A 64 10.96 4.87 -13.11
N ASP A 65 11.03 6.15 -13.49
CA ASP A 65 12.29 6.88 -13.61
C ASP A 65 12.16 8.32 -13.09
N LYS A 66 13.29 8.91 -12.66
CA LYS A 66 13.30 10.22 -12.02
C LYS A 66 13.10 11.39 -12.98
N PHE A 67 13.43 11.24 -14.25
CA PHE A 67 13.20 12.30 -15.25
C PHE A 67 11.71 12.44 -15.55
N SER A 68 11.04 11.32 -15.80
CA SER A 68 9.59 11.31 -16.03
C SER A 68 8.82 11.74 -14.78
N GLU A 69 9.27 11.38 -13.57
CA GLU A 69 8.70 11.86 -12.31
C GLU A 69 8.79 13.38 -12.20
N ASN A 70 9.98 13.96 -12.46
CA ASN A 70 10.19 15.41 -12.44
C ASN A 70 9.37 16.13 -13.52
N LEU A 71 9.25 15.57 -14.72
CA LEU A 71 8.43 16.13 -15.79
C LEU A 71 6.95 16.15 -15.41
N HIS A 72 6.44 15.06 -14.85
CA HIS A 72 5.07 14.97 -14.32
C HIS A 72 4.81 16.03 -13.24
N LEU A 73 5.70 16.14 -12.27
CA LEU A 73 5.60 17.13 -11.19
C LEU A 73 5.71 18.57 -11.72
N SER A 74 6.62 18.84 -12.66
CA SER A 74 6.77 20.16 -13.26
C SER A 74 5.49 20.61 -13.97
N HIS A 75 4.85 19.69 -14.70
CA HIS A 75 3.56 19.94 -15.34
C HIS A 75 2.45 20.21 -14.29
N ALA A 76 2.39 19.39 -13.24
CA ALA A 76 1.44 19.58 -12.16
C ALA A 76 1.61 20.95 -11.47
N PHE A 77 2.83 21.32 -11.08
CA PHE A 77 3.08 22.61 -10.43
C PHE A 77 2.86 23.81 -11.34
N ALA A 78 3.15 23.69 -12.65
CA ALA A 78 2.84 24.74 -13.60
C ALA A 78 1.34 25.02 -13.70
N HIS A 79 0.51 23.96 -13.69
CA HIS A 79 -0.95 24.08 -13.65
C HIS A 79 -1.43 24.66 -12.32
N LEU A 80 -0.94 24.14 -11.19
CA LEU A 80 -1.35 24.56 -9.85
C LEU A 80 -0.98 26.02 -9.54
N ARG A 81 0.05 26.56 -10.18
CA ARG A 81 0.39 27.99 -10.06
C ARG A 81 -0.70 28.88 -10.67
N GLN A 82 -1.32 28.43 -11.76
CA GLN A 82 -2.39 29.19 -12.44
C GLN A 82 -3.75 29.05 -11.72
N GLN A 83 -3.98 27.89 -11.12
CA GLN A 83 -5.23 27.57 -10.42
C GLN A 83 -4.94 26.95 -9.04
N PRO A 84 -4.46 27.76 -8.07
CA PRO A 84 -4.05 27.25 -6.77
C PRO A 84 -5.21 26.61 -6.00
N PRO A 85 -5.02 25.38 -5.46
CA PRO A 85 -5.92 24.77 -4.51
C PRO A 85 -5.69 25.34 -3.11
N GLN A 86 -6.48 24.91 -2.11
CA GLN A 86 -6.16 25.20 -0.72
C GLN A 86 -5.08 24.27 -0.16
N VAL A 87 -4.96 23.05 -0.68
CA VAL A 87 -3.94 22.07 -0.28
C VAL A 87 -3.43 21.30 -1.49
N ILE A 88 -2.13 21.13 -1.58
CA ILE A 88 -1.47 20.20 -2.50
C ILE A 88 -1.08 18.95 -1.69
N HIS A 89 -1.56 17.78 -2.10
CA HIS A 89 -1.17 16.51 -1.50
C HIS A 89 -0.45 15.65 -2.54
N SER A 90 0.84 15.48 -2.35
CA SER A 90 1.68 14.65 -3.23
C SER A 90 1.94 13.27 -2.63
N HIS A 91 1.99 12.27 -3.50
CA HIS A 91 2.41 10.90 -3.20
C HIS A 91 3.79 10.59 -3.82
N LEU A 92 4.50 11.66 -4.22
CA LEU A 92 5.86 11.65 -4.73
C LEU A 92 6.73 12.55 -3.86
N GLU A 93 7.79 12.00 -3.28
CA GLU A 93 8.64 12.71 -2.33
C GLU A 93 9.41 13.86 -2.96
N THR A 94 9.79 13.74 -4.24
CA THR A 94 10.54 14.77 -4.99
C THR A 94 9.73 16.06 -5.20
N ALA A 95 8.42 16.03 -4.99
CA ALA A 95 7.56 17.23 -4.97
C ALA A 95 8.06 18.30 -3.99
N ALA A 96 8.72 17.93 -2.89
CA ALA A 96 9.24 18.86 -1.90
C ALA A 96 10.18 19.91 -2.52
N GLY A 97 11.13 19.48 -3.36
CA GLY A 97 12.08 20.39 -3.99
C GLY A 97 11.43 21.36 -4.98
N LEU A 98 10.56 20.85 -5.85
CA LEU A 98 9.87 21.70 -6.85
C LEU A 98 8.90 22.67 -6.17
N TRP A 99 8.24 22.27 -5.10
CA TRP A 99 7.33 23.14 -4.35
C TRP A 99 8.02 24.36 -3.76
N THR A 100 9.29 24.26 -3.35
CA THR A 100 10.02 25.42 -2.84
C THR A 100 10.21 26.53 -3.84
N LEU A 101 10.22 26.18 -5.15
CA LEU A 101 10.34 27.12 -6.25
C LEU A 101 8.98 27.71 -6.67
N VAL A 102 7.89 26.96 -6.42
CA VAL A 102 6.53 27.34 -6.85
C VAL A 102 5.53 27.04 -5.70
N PRO A 103 5.58 27.77 -4.59
CA PRO A 103 4.71 27.50 -3.43
C PRO A 103 3.29 28.06 -3.65
N ALA A 104 2.50 27.39 -4.50
CA ALA A 104 1.14 27.83 -4.85
C ALA A 104 0.13 27.62 -3.69
N ALA A 105 0.36 26.63 -2.82
CA ALA A 105 -0.46 26.29 -1.66
C ALA A 105 0.37 25.43 -0.69
N PRO A 106 -0.07 25.22 0.57
CA PRO A 106 0.58 24.31 1.49
C PRO A 106 0.71 22.90 0.89
N LEU A 107 1.89 22.25 1.09
CA LEU A 107 2.19 20.92 0.59
C LEU A 107 2.21 19.91 1.72
N VAL A 108 1.49 18.80 1.52
CA VAL A 108 1.66 17.56 2.28
C VAL A 108 2.17 16.46 1.35
N ILE A 109 3.07 15.62 1.86
CA ILE A 109 3.58 14.45 1.16
C ILE A 109 3.31 13.21 1.99
N THR A 110 2.57 12.26 1.43
CA THR A 110 2.47 10.92 2.01
C THR A 110 3.56 10.02 1.46
N ILE A 111 4.32 9.41 2.36
CA ILE A 111 5.47 8.56 2.04
C ILE A 111 5.02 7.11 1.98
N HIS A 112 5.06 6.51 0.78
CA HIS A 112 4.60 5.14 0.54
C HIS A 112 5.72 4.10 0.46
N THR A 113 6.93 4.55 0.22
CA THR A 113 8.06 3.67 -0.10
C THR A 113 9.11 3.69 1.02
N PRO A 114 9.99 2.69 1.10
CA PRO A 114 11.04 2.65 2.10
C PRO A 114 11.90 3.92 2.11
N LEU A 115 12.33 4.31 3.31
CA LEU A 115 13.23 5.45 3.54
C LEU A 115 14.68 4.95 3.60
N PHE A 116 15.40 5.05 2.49
CA PHE A 116 16.85 4.90 2.50
C PHE A 116 17.54 6.22 2.90
N PRO A 117 18.81 6.20 3.35
CA PRO A 117 19.46 7.38 3.95
C PRO A 117 19.33 8.68 3.13
N MET A 118 19.62 8.63 1.83
CA MET A 118 19.54 9.82 0.97
C MET A 118 18.10 10.40 0.88
N LYS A 119 17.05 9.54 0.81
CA LYS A 119 15.67 9.98 0.78
C LYS A 119 15.26 10.63 2.11
N ARG A 120 15.66 10.01 3.23
CA ARG A 120 15.43 10.55 4.56
C ARG A 120 16.07 11.93 4.70
N ASP A 121 17.35 12.05 4.36
CA ASP A 121 18.10 13.30 4.48
C ASP A 121 17.53 14.38 3.56
N TYR A 122 17.09 14.00 2.34
CA TYR A 122 16.36 14.89 1.44
C TYR A 122 15.09 15.44 2.11
N LEU A 123 14.23 14.60 2.65
CA LEU A 123 12.96 15.03 3.25
C LEU A 123 13.18 15.91 4.49
N LEU A 124 14.18 15.63 5.32
CA LEU A 124 14.52 16.41 6.51
C LEU A 124 14.93 17.86 6.20
N ASN A 125 15.39 18.15 4.97
CA ASN A 125 15.72 19.51 4.56
C ASN A 125 14.50 20.40 4.29
N PHE A 126 13.28 19.86 4.22
CA PHE A 126 12.09 20.63 3.86
C PHE A 126 11.16 20.86 5.05
N ALA A 127 11.62 21.55 6.08
CA ALA A 127 10.92 21.80 7.35
C ALA A 127 9.50 22.43 7.20
N ARG A 128 9.19 23.05 6.06
CA ARG A 128 7.88 23.66 5.78
C ARG A 128 6.87 22.71 5.16
N VAL A 129 7.32 21.57 4.62
CA VAL A 129 6.47 20.54 4.03
C VAL A 129 5.86 19.68 5.13
N HIS A 130 4.59 19.36 5.06
CA HIS A 130 3.98 18.38 5.95
C HIS A 130 4.27 16.97 5.43
N LEU A 131 4.91 16.14 6.25
CA LEU A 131 5.20 14.76 5.92
C LEU A 131 4.22 13.83 6.64
N VAL A 132 3.66 12.90 5.90
CA VAL A 132 2.79 11.85 6.45
C VAL A 132 3.44 10.50 6.24
N THR A 133 3.55 9.74 7.31
CA THR A 133 3.97 8.33 7.31
C THR A 133 2.78 7.43 7.67
N ALA A 134 2.79 6.21 7.15
CA ALA A 134 1.70 5.26 7.38
C ALA A 134 1.90 4.38 8.64
N SER A 135 3.10 4.38 9.22
CA SER A 135 3.46 3.57 10.39
C SER A 135 4.39 4.31 11.35
N ALA A 136 4.38 3.92 12.62
CA ALA A 136 5.32 4.44 13.60
C ALA A 136 6.77 4.02 13.27
N PHE A 137 6.95 2.83 12.66
CA PHE A 137 8.24 2.40 12.13
C PHE A 137 8.82 3.43 11.16
N GLN A 138 8.02 3.88 10.20
CA GLN A 138 8.44 4.88 9.22
C GLN A 138 8.63 6.27 9.86
N SER A 139 7.74 6.66 10.81
CA SER A 139 7.85 7.93 11.54
C SER A 139 9.15 8.05 12.31
N ARG A 140 9.59 6.98 12.98
CA ARG A 140 10.87 6.98 13.74
C ARG A 140 12.07 7.33 12.88
N GLN A 141 12.05 7.00 11.60
CA GLN A 141 13.14 7.30 10.66
C GLN A 141 13.20 8.78 10.28
N LEU A 142 12.11 9.53 10.47
CA LEU A 142 12.01 10.98 10.23
C LEU A 142 11.86 11.77 11.53
N ALA A 143 12.24 11.18 12.66
CA ALA A 143 12.21 11.84 13.96
C ALA A 143 13.00 13.17 13.91
N GLY A 144 12.41 14.24 14.46
CA GLY A 144 12.96 15.59 14.41
C GLY A 144 12.41 16.46 13.28
N HIS A 145 11.67 15.92 12.29
CA HIS A 145 10.99 16.75 11.31
C HIS A 145 9.81 17.51 11.98
N PRO A 146 9.75 18.85 11.87
CA PRO A 146 8.79 19.67 12.67
C PRO A 146 7.31 19.47 12.27
N ARG A 147 7.06 18.97 11.08
CA ARG A 147 5.70 18.76 10.51
C ARG A 147 5.51 17.32 10.09
N LEU A 148 5.83 16.39 11.00
CA LEU A 148 5.65 14.95 10.79
C LEU A 148 4.33 14.49 11.40
N HIS A 149 3.56 13.73 10.59
CA HIS A 149 2.26 13.20 10.97
C HIS A 149 2.22 11.69 10.74
N LEU A 150 1.56 10.96 11.62
CA LEU A 150 1.29 9.53 11.47
C LEU A 150 -0.19 9.36 11.10
N ILE A 151 -0.45 8.93 9.86
CA ILE A 151 -1.79 8.61 9.37
C ILE A 151 -1.73 7.24 8.69
N PRO A 152 -2.14 6.17 9.38
CA PRO A 152 -2.21 4.84 8.80
C PRO A 152 -3.12 4.80 7.57
N HIS A 153 -2.76 3.98 6.58
CA HIS A 153 -3.63 3.74 5.45
C HIS A 153 -4.92 3.04 5.88
N GLY A 154 -5.97 3.25 5.12
CA GLY A 154 -7.27 2.66 5.38
C GLY A 154 -7.90 2.04 4.14
N VAL A 155 -8.79 1.08 4.35
CA VAL A 155 -9.58 0.43 3.29
C VAL A 155 -11.06 0.73 3.47
N ASN A 156 -11.79 0.83 2.36
CA ASN A 156 -13.24 0.86 2.41
C ASN A 156 -13.76 -0.56 2.67
N LEU A 157 -14.32 -0.79 3.83
CA LEU A 157 -14.78 -2.13 4.24
C LEU A 157 -15.88 -2.70 3.34
N ALA A 158 -16.64 -1.87 2.64
CA ALA A 158 -17.66 -2.34 1.68
C ALA A 158 -17.04 -3.09 0.49
N ASP A 159 -15.79 -2.73 0.11
CA ASP A 159 -15.07 -3.35 -1.01
C ASP A 159 -14.44 -4.71 -0.64
N TYR A 160 -14.46 -5.08 0.64
CA TYR A 160 -13.89 -6.32 1.20
C TYR A 160 -14.93 -7.08 2.02
N PRO A 161 -15.89 -7.77 1.39
CA PRO A 161 -16.92 -8.51 2.10
C PRO A 161 -16.32 -9.58 3.02
N PHE A 162 -16.87 -9.68 4.22
CA PHE A 162 -16.42 -10.64 5.25
C PHE A 162 -16.88 -12.05 4.93
N LEU A 163 -15.99 -13.03 5.18
CA LEU A 163 -16.34 -14.46 5.14
C LEU A 163 -15.68 -15.15 6.35
N ALA A 164 -16.50 -15.79 7.19
CA ALA A 164 -16.00 -16.51 8.36
C ALA A 164 -15.42 -17.89 7.99
N ALA A 165 -16.07 -18.60 7.07
CA ALA A 165 -15.60 -19.90 6.61
C ALA A 165 -14.37 -19.77 5.73
N LYS A 166 -13.28 -20.46 6.08
CA LYS A 166 -12.02 -20.47 5.34
C LYS A 166 -11.80 -21.83 4.69
N GLU A 167 -11.18 -21.81 3.51
CA GLU A 167 -10.72 -23.03 2.85
C GLU A 167 -9.28 -23.34 3.27
N ASP A 168 -8.85 -24.56 3.04
CA ASP A 168 -7.52 -24.99 3.48
C ASP A 168 -6.43 -24.72 2.45
N PHE A 169 -6.26 -23.43 2.12
CA PHE A 169 -5.13 -22.96 1.33
C PHE A 169 -4.51 -21.68 1.93
N LEU A 170 -3.24 -21.53 1.71
CA LEU A 170 -2.50 -20.31 2.01
C LEU A 170 -2.51 -19.40 0.78
N LEU A 171 -2.55 -18.10 1.02
CA LEU A 171 -2.48 -17.09 -0.05
C LEU A 171 -1.18 -16.30 0.08
N PHE A 172 -0.43 -16.20 -1.00
CA PHE A 172 0.59 -15.17 -1.18
C PHE A 172 0.06 -14.11 -2.14
N LEU A 173 0.10 -12.84 -1.75
CA LEU A 173 -0.38 -11.74 -2.57
C LEU A 173 0.62 -10.59 -2.60
N GLY A 174 1.11 -10.24 -3.77
CA GLY A 174 2.04 -9.14 -3.97
C GLY A 174 2.89 -9.30 -5.22
N ARG A 175 3.69 -8.29 -5.54
CA ARG A 175 4.70 -8.38 -6.59
C ARG A 175 5.64 -9.55 -6.30
N ILE A 176 5.96 -10.30 -7.35
CA ILE A 176 6.87 -11.45 -7.24
C ILE A 176 8.30 -10.95 -7.44
N TYR A 177 9.01 -10.78 -6.34
CA TYR A 177 10.45 -10.47 -6.32
C TYR A 177 11.05 -10.95 -4.99
N PRO A 178 12.39 -11.09 -4.87
CA PRO A 178 13.04 -11.76 -3.74
C PRO A 178 12.56 -11.26 -2.38
N ASP A 179 12.55 -9.95 -2.17
CA ASP A 179 12.28 -9.31 -0.88
C ASP A 179 10.88 -9.60 -0.31
N LYS A 180 9.93 -10.07 -1.15
CA LYS A 180 8.60 -10.48 -0.67
C LYS A 180 8.58 -11.91 -0.10
N GLY A 181 9.68 -12.67 -0.25
CA GLY A 181 9.87 -13.95 0.41
C GLY A 181 8.99 -15.09 -0.12
N LEU A 182 8.57 -15.05 -1.40
CA LEU A 182 7.70 -16.08 -1.97
C LEU A 182 8.33 -17.48 -1.87
N HIS A 183 9.63 -17.62 -2.07
CA HIS A 183 10.36 -18.89 -1.90
C HIS A 183 10.20 -19.47 -0.48
N THR A 184 10.17 -18.62 0.55
CA THR A 184 9.90 -19.01 1.94
C THR A 184 8.44 -19.44 2.13
N ALA A 185 7.48 -18.75 1.52
CA ALA A 185 6.06 -19.17 1.56
C ALA A 185 5.85 -20.53 0.88
N ILE A 186 6.51 -20.79 -0.24
CA ILE A 186 6.49 -22.11 -0.92
C ILE A 186 7.07 -23.20 -0.03
N ARG A 187 8.24 -22.94 0.58
CA ARG A 187 8.88 -23.86 1.53
C ARG A 187 7.94 -24.19 2.70
N LEU A 188 7.26 -23.19 3.25
CA LEU A 188 6.28 -23.36 4.33
C LEU A 188 5.11 -24.25 3.90
N ALA A 189 4.49 -23.96 2.77
CA ALA A 189 3.35 -24.69 2.24
C ALA A 189 3.68 -26.18 1.99
N ARG A 190 4.85 -26.46 1.38
CA ARG A 190 5.33 -27.83 1.16
C ARG A 190 5.58 -28.57 2.48
N ALA A 191 6.24 -27.92 3.45
CA ALA A 191 6.51 -28.53 4.74
C ALA A 191 5.25 -28.84 5.54
N ALA A 192 4.17 -28.09 5.30
CA ALA A 192 2.86 -28.27 5.94
C ALA A 192 1.91 -29.19 5.12
N GLY A 193 2.25 -29.56 3.90
CA GLY A 193 1.37 -30.33 3.02
C GLY A 193 0.11 -29.58 2.58
N THR A 194 0.10 -28.23 2.66
CA THR A 194 -1.05 -27.38 2.35
C THR A 194 -0.88 -26.70 0.99
N GLN A 195 -1.98 -26.33 0.34
CA GLN A 195 -1.95 -25.61 -0.93
C GLN A 195 -1.52 -24.15 -0.72
N LEU A 196 -0.74 -23.61 -1.65
CA LEU A 196 -0.40 -22.20 -1.75
C LEU A 196 -0.87 -21.64 -3.10
N LEU A 197 -1.78 -20.68 -3.03
CA LEU A 197 -2.18 -19.88 -4.18
C LEU A 197 -1.36 -18.58 -4.19
N ILE A 198 -0.74 -18.32 -5.34
CA ILE A 198 0.17 -17.18 -5.51
C ILE A 198 -0.45 -16.23 -6.52
N ALA A 199 -0.72 -14.97 -6.10
CA ALA A 199 -1.27 -13.95 -6.99
C ALA A 199 -0.42 -12.68 -6.95
N GLY A 200 -0.04 -12.19 -8.14
CA GLY A 200 0.73 -10.95 -8.28
C GLY A 200 1.49 -10.87 -9.59
N PRO A 201 1.93 -9.67 -9.99
CA PRO A 201 2.71 -9.49 -11.20
C PRO A 201 4.16 -9.90 -11.02
N VAL A 202 4.76 -10.36 -12.10
CA VAL A 202 6.20 -10.43 -12.32
C VAL A 202 6.55 -9.29 -13.26
N PHE A 203 7.35 -8.33 -12.81
CA PHE A 203 7.84 -7.28 -13.70
C PHE A 203 9.13 -7.71 -14.40
N ALA A 204 9.46 -7.09 -15.52
CA ALA A 204 10.62 -7.47 -16.32
C ALA A 204 11.95 -7.59 -15.54
N PRO A 205 12.29 -6.70 -14.61
CA PRO A 205 13.50 -6.86 -13.80
C PRO A 205 13.48 -8.08 -12.86
N ASP A 206 12.29 -8.59 -12.50
CA ASP A 206 12.12 -9.70 -11.57
C ASP A 206 11.94 -11.05 -12.29
N GLN A 207 11.84 -11.03 -13.62
CA GLN A 207 11.64 -12.23 -14.43
C GLN A 207 12.73 -13.30 -14.19
N PRO A 208 14.04 -12.98 -14.08
CA PRO A 208 15.05 -13.96 -13.79
C PRO A 208 14.82 -14.70 -12.45
N TYR A 209 14.45 -13.97 -11.39
CA TYR A 209 14.11 -14.60 -10.10
C TYR A 209 12.89 -15.54 -10.23
N PHE A 210 11.86 -15.10 -10.92
CA PHE A 210 10.68 -15.94 -11.13
C PHE A 210 11.02 -17.22 -11.89
N ASP A 211 11.79 -17.10 -12.97
CA ASP A 211 12.11 -18.25 -13.84
C ASP A 211 13.07 -19.25 -13.18
N GLN A 212 14.03 -18.76 -12.40
CA GLN A 212 15.06 -19.61 -11.78
C GLN A 212 14.61 -20.18 -10.43
N GLU A 213 13.95 -19.39 -9.59
CA GLU A 213 13.67 -19.75 -8.20
C GLU A 213 12.21 -20.18 -7.98
N ILE A 214 11.24 -19.63 -8.72
CA ILE A 214 9.83 -19.82 -8.46
C ILE A 214 9.21 -20.82 -9.44
N ARG A 215 9.37 -20.60 -10.75
CA ARG A 215 8.76 -21.43 -11.80
C ARG A 215 9.04 -22.93 -11.63
N PRO A 216 10.27 -23.40 -11.31
CA PRO A 216 10.55 -24.82 -11.09
C PRO A 216 9.81 -25.44 -9.90
N GLN A 217 9.29 -24.61 -9.01
CA GLN A 217 8.57 -25.05 -7.83
C GLN A 217 7.05 -25.12 -8.01
N LEU A 218 6.53 -24.60 -9.11
CA LEU A 218 5.09 -24.65 -9.45
C LEU A 218 4.73 -26.04 -9.98
N ASP A 219 3.75 -26.69 -9.34
CA ASP A 219 3.27 -28.03 -9.74
C ASP A 219 1.83 -28.01 -10.29
N GLY A 220 1.17 -26.85 -10.26
CA GLY A 220 -0.19 -26.67 -10.76
C GLY A 220 -1.30 -27.23 -9.87
N ASP A 221 -0.95 -27.88 -8.76
CA ASP A 221 -1.89 -28.49 -7.81
C ASP A 221 -1.72 -27.90 -6.41
N ARG A 222 -0.56 -28.07 -5.79
CA ARG A 222 -0.26 -27.55 -4.45
C ARG A 222 0.33 -26.17 -4.47
N ILE A 223 1.25 -25.90 -5.39
CA ILE A 223 1.89 -24.59 -5.54
C ILE A 223 1.43 -24.01 -6.87
N VAL A 224 0.47 -23.08 -6.80
CA VAL A 224 -0.24 -22.58 -7.99
C VAL A 224 -0.01 -21.09 -8.16
N TYR A 225 0.57 -20.70 -9.29
CA TYR A 225 0.70 -19.31 -9.69
C TYR A 225 -0.50 -18.89 -10.56
N LEU A 226 -1.25 -17.92 -10.08
CA LEU A 226 -2.49 -17.44 -10.70
C LEU A 226 -2.30 -16.21 -11.60
N GLY A 227 -1.08 -15.66 -11.66
CA GLY A 227 -0.82 -14.40 -12.33
C GLY A 227 -1.32 -13.19 -11.55
N PRO A 228 -1.31 -12.01 -12.17
CA PRO A 228 -1.89 -10.79 -11.59
C PRO A 228 -3.38 -10.95 -11.33
N ALA A 229 -3.86 -10.46 -10.18
CA ALA A 229 -5.27 -10.51 -9.83
C ALA A 229 -5.87 -9.08 -9.83
N ASN A 230 -6.99 -8.89 -10.50
CA ASN A 230 -7.81 -7.69 -10.34
C ASN A 230 -8.48 -7.68 -8.97
N HIS A 231 -9.14 -6.56 -8.62
CA HIS A 231 -9.75 -6.38 -7.30
C HIS A 231 -10.73 -7.51 -6.95
N THR A 232 -11.64 -7.86 -7.83
CA THR A 232 -12.64 -8.92 -7.59
C THR A 232 -12.00 -10.27 -7.30
N ARG A 233 -11.02 -10.69 -8.12
CA ARG A 233 -10.30 -11.96 -7.92
C ARG A 233 -9.47 -11.92 -6.62
N LYS A 234 -8.80 -10.81 -6.36
CA LYS A 234 -8.02 -10.60 -5.14
C LYS A 234 -8.89 -10.76 -3.89
N VAL A 235 -10.04 -10.11 -3.86
CA VAL A 235 -10.98 -10.17 -2.73
C VAL A 235 -11.52 -11.59 -2.55
N ALA A 236 -11.92 -12.28 -3.63
CA ALA A 236 -12.40 -13.67 -3.57
C ALA A 236 -11.33 -14.63 -3.00
N LEU A 237 -10.07 -14.44 -3.35
CA LEU A 237 -8.95 -15.21 -2.76
C LEU A 237 -8.77 -14.90 -1.28
N MET A 238 -8.74 -13.62 -0.92
CA MET A 238 -8.59 -13.19 0.47
C MET A 238 -9.73 -13.67 1.37
N GLN A 239 -10.98 -13.67 0.89
CA GLN A 239 -12.11 -14.15 1.67
C GLN A 239 -11.98 -15.63 2.05
N ARG A 240 -11.49 -16.44 1.13
CA ARG A 240 -11.48 -17.91 1.24
C ARG A 240 -10.20 -18.45 1.87
N ALA A 241 -9.08 -17.74 1.77
CA ALA A 241 -7.79 -18.20 2.26
C ALA A 241 -7.80 -18.47 3.78
N ARG A 242 -7.14 -19.55 4.18
CA ARG A 242 -6.84 -19.87 5.59
C ARG A 242 -5.99 -18.78 6.24
N ALA A 243 -5.01 -18.26 5.50
CA ALA A 243 -4.18 -17.13 5.89
C ALA A 243 -3.53 -16.46 4.68
N LEU A 244 -3.25 -15.15 4.81
CA LEU A 244 -2.31 -14.46 3.97
C LEU A 244 -0.90 -14.69 4.54
N VAL A 245 0.04 -15.18 3.71
CA VAL A 245 1.42 -15.47 4.11
C VAL A 245 2.37 -14.49 3.44
N LEU A 246 3.05 -13.67 4.24
CA LEU A 246 3.99 -12.64 3.78
C LEU A 246 5.32 -12.72 4.56
N PRO A 247 6.21 -13.66 4.25
CA PRO A 247 7.51 -13.79 4.92
C PRO A 247 8.52 -12.79 4.31
N LEU A 248 8.22 -11.50 4.50
CA LEU A 248 8.97 -10.37 3.95
C LEU A 248 10.42 -10.36 4.43
N GLU A 249 11.37 -10.19 3.54
CA GLU A 249 12.80 -10.13 3.85
C GLU A 249 13.31 -8.69 4.02
N VAL A 250 12.46 -7.71 3.70
CA VAL A 250 12.70 -6.27 3.89
C VAL A 250 11.67 -5.66 4.85
N ASP A 251 12.01 -4.51 5.38
CA ASP A 251 11.11 -3.77 6.24
C ASP A 251 9.91 -3.22 5.46
N GLU A 252 8.72 -3.66 5.84
CA GLU A 252 7.46 -3.19 5.24
C GLU A 252 7.12 -1.79 5.77
N THR A 253 6.71 -0.89 4.89
CA THR A 253 6.34 0.47 5.26
C THR A 253 4.97 0.55 5.94
N PHE A 254 4.02 -0.30 5.51
CA PHE A 254 2.69 -0.43 6.11
C PHE A 254 2.07 -1.81 5.87
N GLY A 255 1.95 -2.23 4.59
CA GLY A 255 1.39 -3.54 4.23
C GLY A 255 -0.12 -3.54 3.97
N LEU A 256 -0.57 -2.82 2.95
CA LEU A 256 -1.99 -2.77 2.56
C LEU A 256 -2.62 -4.15 2.40
N ALA A 257 -1.90 -5.13 1.80
CA ALA A 257 -2.40 -6.49 1.62
C ALA A 257 -2.81 -7.17 2.96
N MET A 258 -2.15 -6.81 4.06
CA MET A 258 -2.48 -7.35 5.40
C MET A 258 -3.85 -6.83 5.86
N ILE A 259 -4.10 -5.53 5.77
CA ILE A 259 -5.39 -4.96 6.19
C ILE A 259 -6.52 -5.33 5.23
N GLU A 260 -6.24 -5.52 3.94
CA GLU A 260 -7.21 -6.04 2.95
C GLU A 260 -7.63 -7.47 3.30
N ALA A 261 -6.68 -8.36 3.60
CA ALA A 261 -6.96 -9.74 4.01
C ALA A 261 -7.73 -9.78 5.33
N MET A 262 -7.28 -9.03 6.35
CA MET A 262 -7.97 -8.95 7.63
C MET A 262 -9.37 -8.34 7.50
N ALA A 263 -9.60 -7.41 6.58
CA ALA A 263 -10.93 -6.91 6.26
C ALA A 263 -11.87 -8.00 5.76
N CYS A 264 -11.35 -8.98 5.02
CA CYS A 264 -12.08 -10.18 4.59
C CYS A 264 -12.23 -11.24 5.70
N GLY A 265 -11.66 -11.03 6.89
CA GLY A 265 -11.62 -12.00 7.99
C GLY A 265 -10.48 -13.00 7.89
N THR A 266 -9.47 -12.75 7.07
CA THR A 266 -8.34 -13.66 6.85
C THR A 266 -7.14 -13.22 7.67
N PRO A 267 -6.62 -14.07 8.58
CA PRO A 267 -5.47 -13.74 9.40
C PRO A 267 -4.19 -13.66 8.56
N VAL A 268 -3.19 -13.00 9.13
CA VAL A 268 -1.89 -12.78 8.51
C VAL A 268 -0.81 -13.60 9.21
N LEU A 269 0.04 -14.26 8.44
CA LEU A 269 1.25 -14.92 8.91
C LEU A 269 2.45 -14.30 8.20
N ALA A 270 3.29 -13.56 8.92
CA ALA A 270 4.34 -12.75 8.33
C ALA A 270 5.61 -12.70 9.17
N TYR A 271 6.73 -12.31 8.57
CA TYR A 271 7.89 -11.90 9.35
C TYR A 271 7.67 -10.51 9.97
N ALA A 272 8.14 -10.34 11.20
CA ALA A 272 8.05 -9.10 11.98
C ALA A 272 9.05 -8.04 11.45
N ARG A 273 8.84 -7.58 10.21
CA ARG A 273 9.68 -6.59 9.53
C ARG A 273 8.95 -5.26 9.40
N GLY A 274 9.63 -4.18 9.75
CA GLY A 274 9.08 -2.82 9.60
C GLY A 274 7.78 -2.62 10.37
N ALA A 275 6.72 -2.27 9.66
CA ALA A 275 5.39 -2.00 10.22
C ALA A 275 4.54 -3.25 10.53
N VAL A 276 4.99 -4.45 10.16
CA VAL A 276 4.18 -5.69 10.36
C VAL A 276 3.69 -5.84 11.81
N PRO A 277 4.53 -5.63 12.86
CA PRO A 277 4.09 -5.73 14.25
C PRO A 277 3.10 -4.63 14.68
N GLU A 278 2.97 -3.55 13.92
CA GLU A 278 1.99 -2.48 14.19
C GLU A 278 0.63 -2.80 13.58
N VAL A 279 0.60 -3.61 12.53
CA VAL A 279 -0.60 -3.96 11.76
C VAL A 279 -1.21 -5.27 12.22
N VAL A 280 -0.38 -6.25 12.59
CA VAL A 280 -0.82 -7.60 13.00
C VAL A 280 -0.78 -7.72 14.51
N ILE A 281 -1.93 -8.01 15.15
CA ILE A 281 -2.02 -8.31 16.58
C ILE A 281 -1.71 -9.78 16.78
N GLN A 282 -0.64 -10.06 17.52
CA GLN A 282 -0.14 -11.39 17.83
C GLN A 282 -1.21 -12.25 18.51
N GLY A 283 -1.55 -13.39 17.89
CA GLY A 283 -2.53 -14.33 18.43
C GLY A 283 -4.00 -13.90 18.33
N GLU A 284 -4.28 -12.74 17.70
CA GLU A 284 -5.66 -12.28 17.45
C GLU A 284 -5.98 -12.14 15.95
N THR A 285 -5.13 -11.42 15.22
CA THR A 285 -5.34 -11.17 13.80
C THR A 285 -4.30 -11.89 12.92
N GLY A 286 -3.38 -12.59 13.56
CA GLY A 286 -2.30 -13.32 12.89
C GLY A 286 -1.09 -13.52 13.78
N PHE A 287 0.03 -13.81 13.14
CA PHE A 287 1.31 -13.97 13.80
C PHE A 287 2.41 -13.23 13.02
N ALA A 288 3.08 -12.31 13.72
CA ALA A 288 4.30 -11.64 13.29
C ALA A 288 5.49 -12.31 13.99
N VAL A 289 6.36 -12.97 13.23
CA VAL A 289 7.43 -13.84 13.76
C VAL A 289 8.79 -13.49 13.15
N HIS A 290 9.89 -13.96 13.73
CA HIS A 290 11.24 -13.55 13.31
C HIS A 290 11.99 -14.61 12.51
N THR A 291 11.65 -15.90 12.65
CA THR A 291 12.35 -17.00 12.00
C THR A 291 11.41 -17.92 11.25
N TYR A 292 11.96 -18.72 10.35
CA TYR A 292 11.21 -19.75 9.63
C TYR A 292 10.60 -20.80 10.57
N GLU A 293 11.33 -21.19 11.60
CA GLU A 293 10.87 -22.17 12.60
C GLU A 293 9.62 -21.64 13.34
N GLN A 294 9.64 -20.36 13.72
CA GLN A 294 8.49 -19.69 14.33
C GLN A 294 7.34 -19.56 13.33
N LEU A 295 7.62 -19.25 12.06
CA LEU A 295 6.61 -19.18 11.00
C LEU A 295 5.89 -20.53 10.84
N ARG A 296 6.66 -21.63 10.81
CA ARG A 296 6.14 -22.99 10.75
C ARG A 296 5.34 -23.38 11.99
N ALA A 297 5.83 -23.03 13.18
CA ALA A 297 5.16 -23.31 14.43
C ALA A 297 3.83 -22.52 14.60
N ALA A 298 3.74 -21.32 14.06
CA ALA A 298 2.55 -20.48 14.09
C ALA A 298 1.43 -20.96 13.14
N LEU A 299 1.78 -21.67 12.06
CA LEU A 299 0.80 -22.09 11.05
C LEU A 299 -0.39 -22.90 11.61
N PRO A 300 -0.21 -23.94 12.43
CA PRO A 300 -1.34 -24.66 13.03
C PRO A 300 -2.16 -23.80 14.01
N LEU A 301 -1.56 -22.79 14.64
CA LEU A 301 -2.24 -21.91 15.61
C LEU A 301 -3.26 -20.98 14.92
N LEU A 302 -3.17 -20.77 13.61
CA LEU A 302 -4.14 -19.98 12.85
C LEU A 302 -5.56 -20.53 12.96
N ALA A 303 -5.73 -21.84 13.15
CA ALA A 303 -7.05 -22.47 13.32
C ALA A 303 -7.80 -21.99 14.58
N GLY A 304 -7.09 -21.50 15.58
CA GLY A 304 -7.67 -20.93 16.80
C GLY A 304 -8.06 -19.46 16.70
N LEU A 305 -7.74 -18.79 15.59
CA LEU A 305 -8.06 -17.38 15.42
C LEU A 305 -9.50 -17.18 14.94
N ALA A 306 -10.16 -16.17 15.50
CA ALA A 306 -11.52 -15.84 15.14
C ALA A 306 -11.55 -14.82 13.97
N PRO A 307 -12.05 -15.15 12.77
CA PRO A 307 -12.05 -14.28 11.60
C PRO A 307 -12.66 -12.89 11.84
N HIS A 308 -13.71 -12.81 12.69
CA HIS A 308 -14.35 -11.54 13.02
C HIS A 308 -13.41 -10.57 13.76
N ARG A 309 -12.41 -11.07 14.51
CA ARG A 309 -11.39 -10.23 15.16
C ARG A 309 -10.51 -9.50 14.13
N CYS A 310 -10.14 -10.18 13.06
CA CYS A 310 -9.42 -9.55 11.95
C CYS A 310 -10.23 -8.39 11.35
N ARG A 311 -11.52 -8.63 11.04
CA ARG A 311 -12.42 -7.60 10.49
C ARG A 311 -12.60 -6.43 11.44
N GLU A 312 -12.83 -6.71 12.72
CA GLU A 312 -13.06 -5.68 13.73
C GLU A 312 -11.81 -4.81 13.96
N HIS A 313 -10.63 -5.43 13.96
CA HIS A 313 -9.36 -4.71 14.06
C HIS A 313 -9.19 -3.70 12.91
N VAL A 314 -9.48 -4.11 11.67
CA VAL A 314 -9.43 -3.20 10.51
C VAL A 314 -10.48 -2.10 10.62
N ARG A 315 -11.71 -2.44 11.03
CA ARG A 315 -12.79 -1.45 11.21
C ARG A 315 -12.39 -0.35 12.19
N LEU A 316 -11.79 -0.72 13.31
CA LEU A 316 -11.41 0.21 14.37
C LEU A 316 -10.16 1.01 14.05
N ASN A 317 -9.17 0.43 13.33
CA ASN A 317 -7.85 1.04 13.21
C ASN A 317 -7.49 1.45 11.78
N PHE A 318 -8.02 0.79 10.76
CA PHE A 318 -7.60 0.91 9.36
C PHE A 318 -8.78 1.08 8.40
N SER A 319 -9.89 1.65 8.87
CA SER A 319 -10.99 2.01 7.98
C SER A 319 -10.67 3.26 7.15
N ARG A 320 -11.24 3.34 5.93
CA ARG A 320 -11.18 4.53 5.09
C ARG A 320 -11.61 5.79 5.84
N ASP A 321 -12.70 5.70 6.60
CA ASP A 321 -13.24 6.86 7.31
C ASP A 321 -12.28 7.41 8.36
N ARG A 322 -11.55 6.53 9.06
CA ARG A 322 -10.53 6.95 10.01
C ARG A 322 -9.36 7.66 9.32
N MET A 323 -8.86 7.09 8.24
CA MET A 323 -7.81 7.69 7.42
C MET A 323 -8.24 9.07 6.88
N VAL A 324 -9.41 9.15 6.25
CA VAL A 324 -9.96 10.39 5.68
C VAL A 324 -10.15 11.46 6.76
N THR A 325 -10.69 11.10 7.92
CA THR A 325 -10.88 12.03 9.05
C THR A 325 -9.55 12.61 9.52
N ALA A 326 -8.49 11.80 9.58
CA ALA A 326 -7.16 12.28 9.95
C ALA A 326 -6.58 13.25 8.91
N TYR A 327 -6.73 12.95 7.61
CA TYR A 327 -6.32 13.88 6.55
C TYR A 327 -7.12 15.18 6.55
N LEU A 328 -8.43 15.13 6.78
CA LEU A 328 -9.28 16.33 6.87
C LEU A 328 -8.83 17.26 8.01
N LYS A 329 -8.49 16.67 9.17
CA LYS A 329 -7.94 17.43 10.30
C LYS A 329 -6.61 18.09 9.91
N LEU A 330 -5.69 17.35 9.30
CA LEU A 330 -4.42 17.88 8.82
C LEU A 330 -4.63 19.02 7.80
N TYR A 331 -5.48 18.82 6.80
CA TYR A 331 -5.75 19.86 5.79
C TYR A 331 -6.35 21.14 6.41
N ALA A 332 -7.25 20.99 7.38
CA ALA A 332 -7.80 22.12 8.10
C ALA A 332 -6.76 22.90 8.93
N GLU A 333 -5.78 22.19 9.51
CA GLU A 333 -4.65 22.80 10.21
C GLU A 333 -3.71 23.55 9.25
N MET A 334 -3.50 23.01 8.04
CA MET A 334 -2.64 23.63 7.01
C MET A 334 -3.25 24.91 6.41
N CYS A 335 -4.57 25.09 6.47
CA CYS A 335 -5.28 26.24 5.92
C CYS A 335 -5.48 27.38 6.92
N ARG A 336 -5.04 27.22 8.17
CA ARG A 336 -5.06 28.28 9.21
C ARG A 336 -3.82 29.15 9.14
#